data_f2cbb892dbb45d25bbc49e1606258ebb
#
_entry.id   f2cbb892dbb45d25bbc49e1606258ebb
#
_cell.length_a   1.000
_cell.length_b   1.000
_cell.length_c   1.000
_cell.angle_alpha   90.00
_cell.angle_beta   90.00
_cell.angle_gamma   90.00
#
_symmetry.space_group_name_H-M   'P 1'
#
loop_
_entity.id
_entity.type
_entity.pdbx_description
1 polymer ?
#
loop_
_entity_poly.entity_id
_entity_poly.type
_entity_poly.pdbx_seq_one_letter_code
_entity_poly.pdbx_strand_id
1 'polypeptide(L)'
;MMIKDKVSACIITYNQENYIKDCLNGAINQVLDYDYEIVIGDDCSTDNTLKICKEYAEQYPDKIKLLVRDKNKGMTGNWIDTIQNCQGKYIALCEGDDYWTDNYKLQKQVDFLEANPNYVISFHKVHVLKPDGTVLEDLITKVPENHETIEDMASFGNYIHTPSVVYRNIINEFPPEFNLSHICDYFLYMMLAQYGKVKYNQEAMGVYRSDVGVISKMSYIDVHYSEVRFYSCIASYLPDVKLKKIFIDRQLPALKKMDCSSDII
;
A
#
# COMPACT_ATOMS: atom_id res chain seq x y z
N MET A 1 6.89 2.43 -33.51
CA MET A 1 6.65 3.23 -32.32
C MET A 1 6.88 2.29 -31.14
N MET A 2 7.90 2.46 -30.31
CA MET A 2 8.06 1.63 -29.11
C MET A 2 6.87 1.97 -28.21
N ILE A 3 6.11 0.96 -27.79
CA ILE A 3 5.07 1.12 -26.78
C ILE A 3 5.80 1.54 -25.51
N LYS A 4 5.60 2.79 -25.06
CA LYS A 4 6.12 3.23 -23.77
C LYS A 4 5.50 2.36 -22.68
N ASP A 5 6.31 1.88 -21.75
CA ASP A 5 5.81 1.12 -20.61
C ASP A 5 4.81 1.99 -19.82
N LYS A 6 3.69 1.40 -19.42
CA LYS A 6 2.63 2.11 -18.71
C LYS A 6 2.81 2.04 -17.20
N VAL A 7 2.46 3.10 -16.51
CA VAL A 7 2.40 3.19 -15.04
C VAL A 7 0.94 3.35 -14.61
N SER A 8 0.50 2.58 -13.62
CA SER A 8 -0.81 2.73 -13.01
C SER A 8 -0.67 3.27 -11.58
N ALA A 9 -1.32 4.40 -11.26
CA ALA A 9 -1.64 4.73 -9.88
C ALA A 9 -2.85 3.92 -9.44
N CYS A 10 -2.69 3.11 -8.41
CA CYS A 10 -3.75 2.30 -7.80
C CYS A 10 -4.22 3.01 -6.53
N ILE A 11 -5.42 3.56 -6.56
CA ILE A 11 -6.02 4.29 -5.45
C ILE A 11 -7.22 3.51 -4.95
N ILE A 12 -7.19 3.13 -3.67
CA ILE A 12 -8.35 2.54 -2.99
C ILE A 12 -8.93 3.53 -2.00
N THR A 13 -10.25 3.59 -1.91
CA THR A 13 -10.94 4.53 -1.01
C THR A 13 -12.26 3.97 -0.49
N TYR A 14 -12.62 4.38 0.73
CA TYR A 14 -13.91 4.14 1.35
C TYR A 14 -14.17 5.19 2.44
N ASN A 15 -15.21 6.02 2.27
CA ASN A 15 -15.60 7.06 3.22
C ASN A 15 -14.46 8.01 3.63
N GLN A 16 -13.81 8.61 2.62
CA GLN A 16 -12.66 9.51 2.76
C GLN A 16 -12.91 10.88 2.11
N GLU A 17 -14.14 11.41 2.17
CA GLU A 17 -14.53 12.68 1.53
C GLU A 17 -13.65 13.87 1.90
N ASN A 18 -13.07 13.86 3.11
CA ASN A 18 -12.20 14.93 3.62
C ASN A 18 -10.78 14.88 3.06
N TYR A 19 -10.35 13.76 2.47
CA TYR A 19 -8.95 13.48 2.12
C TYR A 19 -8.74 13.19 0.64
N ILE A 20 -9.71 12.54 -0.01
CA ILE A 20 -9.57 11.99 -1.36
C ILE A 20 -9.15 13.03 -2.41
N LYS A 21 -9.50 14.32 -2.23
CA LYS A 21 -9.09 15.40 -3.14
C LYS A 21 -7.58 15.59 -3.17
N ASP A 22 -6.91 15.53 -2.02
CA ASP A 22 -5.45 15.67 -1.95
C ASP A 22 -4.77 14.48 -2.63
N CYS A 23 -5.28 13.27 -2.41
CA CYS A 23 -4.82 12.05 -3.07
C CYS A 23 -4.92 12.17 -4.60
N LEU A 24 -6.10 12.53 -5.12
CA LEU A 24 -6.34 12.69 -6.56
C LEU A 24 -5.48 13.80 -7.17
N ASN A 25 -5.33 14.93 -6.49
CA ASN A 25 -4.47 16.02 -6.95
C ASN A 25 -3.00 15.58 -7.03
N GLY A 26 -2.50 14.88 -6.01
CA GLY A 26 -1.14 14.33 -6.03
C GLY A 26 -0.90 13.36 -7.19
N ALA A 27 -1.89 12.53 -7.52
CA ALA A 27 -1.81 11.58 -8.63
C ALA A 27 -1.92 12.28 -10.00
N ILE A 28 -2.84 13.23 -10.17
CA ILE A 28 -3.04 13.94 -11.45
C ILE A 28 -1.85 14.81 -11.82
N ASN A 29 -1.21 15.43 -10.84
CA ASN A 29 -0.06 16.33 -11.04
C ASN A 29 1.26 15.60 -11.29
N GLN A 30 1.29 14.28 -11.36
CA GLN A 30 2.52 13.55 -11.70
C GLN A 30 2.99 13.87 -13.12
N VAL A 31 4.27 14.15 -13.24
CA VAL A 31 4.98 14.43 -14.50
C VAL A 31 5.91 13.27 -14.77
N LEU A 32 5.66 12.55 -15.85
CA LEU A 32 6.46 11.38 -16.26
C LEU A 32 6.44 11.18 -17.77
N ASP A 33 7.49 10.55 -18.29
CA ASP A 33 7.68 10.23 -19.71
C ASP A 33 7.06 8.88 -20.13
N TYR A 34 6.33 8.23 -19.23
CA TYR A 34 5.64 6.96 -19.43
C TYR A 34 4.15 7.18 -19.69
N ASP A 35 3.49 6.23 -20.35
CA ASP A 35 2.04 6.21 -20.37
C ASP A 35 1.50 6.05 -18.94
N TYR A 36 0.46 6.78 -18.60
CA TYR A 36 0.00 6.88 -17.22
C TYR A 36 -1.52 6.77 -17.11
N GLU A 37 -1.97 5.96 -16.17
CA GLU A 37 -3.37 5.87 -15.78
C GLU A 37 -3.53 5.93 -14.26
N ILE A 38 -4.70 6.35 -13.80
CA ILE A 38 -5.14 6.35 -12.42
C ILE A 38 -6.34 5.44 -12.31
N VAL A 39 -6.22 4.33 -11.57
CA VAL A 39 -7.31 3.40 -11.31
C VAL A 39 -7.80 3.61 -9.90
N ILE A 40 -9.06 4.01 -9.75
CA ILE A 40 -9.68 4.31 -8.46
C ILE A 40 -10.70 3.22 -8.14
N GLY A 41 -10.53 2.52 -7.02
CA GLY A 41 -11.50 1.60 -6.45
C GLY A 41 -12.23 2.23 -5.27
N ASP A 42 -13.43 2.77 -5.50
CA ASP A 42 -14.33 3.19 -4.43
C ASP A 42 -15.14 1.98 -3.93
N ASP A 43 -15.03 1.66 -2.64
CA ASP A 43 -15.65 0.47 -2.05
C ASP A 43 -17.10 0.73 -1.57
N CYS A 44 -17.90 1.35 -2.42
CA CYS A 44 -19.30 1.68 -2.12
C CYS A 44 -19.40 2.71 -0.98
N SER A 45 -18.67 3.83 -1.09
CA SER A 45 -18.70 4.91 -0.11
C SER A 45 -20.09 5.48 0.09
N THR A 46 -20.44 5.80 1.34
CA THR A 46 -21.73 6.34 1.76
C THR A 46 -21.70 7.85 2.03
N ASP A 47 -20.50 8.44 2.03
CA ASP A 47 -20.26 9.88 2.09
C ASP A 47 -20.06 10.49 0.69
N ASN A 48 -19.50 11.70 0.58
CA ASN A 48 -19.28 12.34 -0.72
C ASN A 48 -18.05 11.82 -1.49
N THR A 49 -17.32 10.80 -0.99
CA THR A 49 -16.10 10.26 -1.64
C THR A 49 -16.37 9.87 -3.10
N LEU A 50 -17.38 9.02 -3.34
CA LEU A 50 -17.72 8.55 -4.68
C LEU A 50 -18.11 9.73 -5.61
N LYS A 51 -18.84 10.72 -5.09
CA LYS A 51 -19.22 11.91 -5.86
C LYS A 51 -17.97 12.66 -6.32
N ILE A 52 -17.02 12.89 -5.42
CA ILE A 52 -15.75 13.56 -5.73
C ILE A 52 -14.96 12.76 -6.78
N CYS A 53 -14.84 11.43 -6.62
CA CYS A 53 -14.17 10.57 -7.59
C CYS A 53 -14.81 10.65 -9.00
N LYS A 54 -16.15 10.72 -9.08
CA LYS A 54 -16.86 10.90 -10.36
C LYS A 54 -16.55 12.24 -11.00
N GLU A 55 -16.57 13.34 -10.24
CA GLU A 55 -16.24 14.68 -10.74
C GLU A 55 -14.82 14.71 -11.35
N TYR A 56 -13.83 14.06 -10.70
CA TYR A 56 -12.48 13.95 -11.24
C TYR A 56 -12.40 13.04 -12.47
N ALA A 57 -13.12 11.93 -12.48
CA ALA A 57 -13.14 11.02 -13.63
C ALA A 57 -13.78 11.68 -14.87
N GLU A 58 -14.81 12.51 -14.69
CA GLU A 58 -15.41 13.33 -15.75
C GLU A 58 -14.47 14.43 -16.26
N GLN A 59 -13.66 15.03 -15.36
CA GLN A 59 -12.69 16.05 -15.73
C GLN A 59 -11.46 15.48 -16.45
N TYR A 60 -11.06 14.23 -16.13
CA TYR A 60 -9.87 13.56 -16.67
C TYR A 60 -10.19 12.19 -17.27
N PRO A 61 -11.10 12.07 -18.25
CA PRO A 61 -11.62 10.80 -18.74
C PRO A 61 -10.56 9.91 -19.40
N ASP A 62 -9.50 10.52 -19.95
CA ASP A 62 -8.41 9.79 -20.61
C ASP A 62 -7.35 9.26 -19.59
N LYS A 63 -7.38 9.72 -18.34
CA LYS A 63 -6.43 9.35 -17.30
C LYS A 63 -7.04 8.51 -16.19
N ILE A 64 -8.30 8.75 -15.82
CA ILE A 64 -8.93 8.14 -14.65
C ILE A 64 -9.90 7.04 -15.07
N LYS A 65 -9.66 5.84 -14.56
CA LYS A 65 -10.59 4.72 -14.56
C LYS A 65 -11.19 4.56 -13.18
N LEU A 66 -12.44 4.96 -13.00
CA LEU A 66 -13.18 4.79 -11.76
C LEU A 66 -13.96 3.48 -11.75
N LEU A 67 -13.71 2.65 -10.74
CA LEU A 67 -14.40 1.39 -10.50
C LEU A 67 -15.50 1.63 -9.46
N VAL A 68 -16.73 1.77 -9.93
CA VAL A 68 -17.91 1.92 -9.05
C VAL A 68 -18.42 0.54 -8.66
N ARG A 69 -18.67 0.33 -7.37
CA ARG A 69 -19.13 -0.95 -6.82
C ARG A 69 -20.62 -0.91 -6.47
N ASP A 70 -21.32 -1.99 -6.72
CA ASP A 70 -22.73 -2.16 -6.31
C ASP A 70 -22.85 -2.50 -4.82
N LYS A 71 -21.77 -3.01 -4.22
CA LYS A 71 -21.70 -3.36 -2.80
C LYS A 71 -20.27 -3.24 -2.28
N ASN A 72 -20.14 -2.97 -1.00
CA ASN A 72 -18.84 -2.98 -0.31
C ASN A 72 -18.24 -4.39 -0.36
N LYS A 73 -16.98 -4.48 -0.85
CA LYS A 73 -16.20 -5.71 -0.97
C LYS A 73 -15.28 -5.94 0.22
N GLY A 74 -15.17 -4.95 1.09
CA GLY A 74 -14.16 -4.88 2.15
C GLY A 74 -12.78 -4.51 1.61
N MET A 75 -11.92 -4.06 2.52
CA MET A 75 -10.58 -3.56 2.19
C MET A 75 -9.82 -4.51 1.26
N THR A 76 -9.67 -5.79 1.63
CA THR A 76 -8.93 -6.77 0.84
C THR A 76 -9.54 -7.00 -0.55
N GLY A 77 -10.87 -7.13 -0.61
CA GLY A 77 -11.56 -7.32 -1.90
C GLY A 77 -11.41 -6.12 -2.82
N ASN A 78 -11.49 -4.90 -2.29
CA ASN A 78 -11.27 -3.67 -3.06
C ASN A 78 -9.81 -3.54 -3.53
N TRP A 79 -8.84 -3.91 -2.66
CA TRP A 79 -7.41 -3.95 -3.01
C TRP A 79 -7.15 -4.84 -4.22
N ILE A 80 -7.53 -6.11 -4.13
CA ILE A 80 -7.31 -7.11 -5.18
C ILE A 80 -7.93 -6.63 -6.50
N ASP A 81 -9.19 -6.25 -6.44
CA ASP A 81 -9.95 -5.89 -7.65
C ASP A 81 -9.42 -4.60 -8.29
N THR A 82 -8.96 -3.63 -7.50
CA THR A 82 -8.37 -2.40 -8.04
C THR A 82 -7.01 -2.68 -8.69
N ILE A 83 -6.14 -3.45 -8.05
CA ILE A 83 -4.85 -3.87 -8.61
C ILE A 83 -5.04 -4.65 -9.91
N GLN A 84 -5.97 -5.61 -9.96
CA GLN A 84 -6.24 -6.40 -11.17
C GLN A 84 -6.79 -5.56 -12.33
N ASN A 85 -7.31 -4.38 -12.06
CA ASN A 85 -7.76 -3.43 -13.07
C ASN A 85 -6.66 -2.47 -13.55
N CYS A 86 -5.49 -2.47 -12.93
CA CYS A 86 -4.31 -1.74 -13.38
C CYS A 86 -3.64 -2.44 -14.56
N GLN A 87 -3.31 -1.68 -15.62
CA GLN A 87 -2.70 -2.20 -16.85
C GLN A 87 -1.21 -1.87 -16.96
N GLY A 88 -0.67 -1.11 -16.00
CA GLY A 88 0.71 -0.68 -16.00
C GLY A 88 1.68 -1.83 -15.78
N LYS A 89 2.87 -1.73 -16.37
CA LYS A 89 4.05 -2.54 -16.02
C LYS A 89 4.52 -2.24 -14.59
N TYR A 90 4.24 -1.04 -14.13
CA TYR A 90 4.48 -0.57 -12.76
C TYR A 90 3.18 -0.14 -12.12
N ILE A 91 3.02 -0.46 -10.85
CA ILE A 91 1.89 -0.01 -10.03
C ILE A 91 2.41 0.84 -8.88
N ALA A 92 1.87 2.04 -8.75
CA ALA A 92 2.10 2.95 -7.64
C ALA A 92 0.89 2.91 -6.71
N LEU A 93 1.09 2.63 -5.44
CA LEU A 93 0.01 2.55 -4.45
C LEU A 93 -0.21 3.91 -3.78
N CYS A 94 -1.48 4.25 -3.56
CA CYS A 94 -1.89 5.33 -2.67
C CYS A 94 -3.28 5.01 -2.10
N GLU A 95 -3.46 5.15 -0.80
CA GLU A 95 -4.78 5.08 -0.18
C GLU A 95 -5.42 6.48 -0.21
N GLY A 96 -6.74 6.55 -0.29
CA GLY A 96 -7.45 7.82 -0.53
C GLY A 96 -7.33 8.85 0.61
N ASP A 97 -6.81 8.45 1.77
CA ASP A 97 -6.47 9.34 2.90
C ASP A 97 -5.02 9.86 2.86
N ASP A 98 -4.17 9.33 1.97
CA ASP A 98 -2.78 9.75 1.78
C ASP A 98 -2.59 10.54 0.48
N TYR A 99 -1.43 11.16 0.27
CA TYR A 99 -1.17 11.91 -0.97
C TYR A 99 0.31 12.09 -1.29
N TRP A 100 0.62 12.26 -2.59
CA TRP A 100 1.95 12.54 -3.09
C TRP A 100 2.21 14.04 -3.17
N THR A 101 3.41 14.45 -2.79
CA THR A 101 3.84 15.85 -2.73
C THR A 101 4.87 16.21 -3.79
N ASP A 102 5.59 15.20 -4.33
CA ASP A 102 6.56 15.39 -5.40
C ASP A 102 5.94 14.98 -6.75
N ASN A 103 5.84 15.92 -7.66
CA ASN A 103 5.28 15.68 -9.00
C ASN A 103 6.15 14.74 -9.86
N TYR A 104 7.40 14.50 -9.51
CA TYR A 104 8.32 13.59 -10.20
C TYR A 104 8.52 12.25 -9.47
N LYS A 105 7.72 11.97 -8.44
CA LYS A 105 7.83 10.73 -7.66
C LYS A 105 7.80 9.50 -8.57
N LEU A 106 6.82 9.41 -9.45
CA LEU A 106 6.65 8.24 -10.32
C LEU A 106 7.80 8.13 -11.31
N GLN A 107 8.23 9.24 -11.94
CA GLN A 107 9.38 9.26 -12.84
C GLN A 107 10.63 8.70 -12.15
N LYS A 108 10.98 9.23 -10.98
CA LYS A 108 12.18 8.84 -10.22
C LYS A 108 12.17 7.34 -9.86
N GLN A 109 11.04 6.83 -9.39
CA GLN A 109 10.95 5.44 -8.94
C GLN A 109 10.92 4.46 -10.11
N VAL A 110 10.23 4.81 -11.20
CA VAL A 110 10.15 3.96 -12.39
C VAL A 110 11.50 3.93 -13.12
N ASP A 111 12.17 5.07 -13.28
CA ASP A 111 13.52 5.14 -13.88
C ASP A 111 14.51 4.27 -13.09
N PHE A 112 14.45 4.30 -11.76
CA PHE A 112 15.27 3.43 -10.93
C PHE A 112 14.97 1.95 -11.22
N LEU A 113 13.69 1.56 -11.23
CA LEU A 113 13.30 0.18 -11.50
C LEU A 113 13.71 -0.24 -12.92
N GLU A 114 13.53 0.60 -13.94
CA GLU A 114 13.98 0.29 -15.33
C GLU A 114 15.48 0.05 -15.39
N ALA A 115 16.27 0.89 -14.74
CA ALA A 115 17.72 0.76 -14.72
C ALA A 115 18.24 -0.43 -13.88
N ASN A 116 17.40 -0.99 -12.99
CA ASN A 116 17.80 -2.02 -12.02
C ASN A 116 16.83 -3.23 -12.05
N PRO A 117 16.97 -4.16 -13.00
CA PRO A 117 16.03 -5.28 -13.20
C PRO A 117 15.91 -6.24 -12.00
N ASN A 118 16.89 -6.27 -11.12
CA ASN A 118 16.91 -7.08 -9.89
C ASN A 118 16.14 -6.46 -8.71
N TYR A 119 15.60 -5.24 -8.89
CA TYR A 119 14.70 -4.63 -7.92
C TYR A 119 13.23 -4.73 -8.39
N VAL A 120 12.36 -5.09 -7.48
CA VAL A 120 10.91 -5.26 -7.76
C VAL A 120 10.04 -4.23 -7.07
N ILE A 121 10.52 -3.63 -5.97
CA ILE A 121 9.86 -2.56 -5.22
C ILE A 121 10.82 -1.38 -5.11
N SER A 122 10.30 -0.17 -5.29
CA SER A 122 10.91 1.09 -4.88
C SER A 122 9.97 1.81 -3.94
N PHE A 123 10.44 2.21 -2.75
CA PHE A 123 9.68 2.99 -1.80
C PHE A 123 10.51 4.18 -1.29
N HIS A 124 9.86 5.13 -0.65
CA HIS A 124 10.51 6.35 -0.20
C HIS A 124 10.10 6.76 1.21
N LYS A 125 10.84 7.71 1.79
CA LYS A 125 10.47 8.37 3.04
C LYS A 125 9.16 9.14 2.85
N VAL A 126 8.31 9.15 3.86
CA VAL A 126 7.09 9.98 3.90
C VAL A 126 7.18 11.01 5.02
N HIS A 127 6.41 12.09 4.92
CA HIS A 127 6.04 12.88 6.08
C HIS A 127 4.79 12.30 6.71
N VAL A 128 4.69 12.37 8.04
CA VAL A 128 3.51 11.91 8.78
C VAL A 128 2.69 13.12 9.20
N LEU A 129 1.45 13.20 8.71
CA LEU A 129 0.50 14.25 9.07
C LEU A 129 -0.46 13.75 10.14
N LYS A 130 -0.48 14.40 11.29
CA LYS A 130 -1.40 14.11 12.38
C LYS A 130 -2.74 14.84 12.22
N PRO A 131 -3.81 14.38 12.91
CA PRO A 131 -5.13 15.03 12.86
C PRO A 131 -5.13 16.49 13.34
N ASP A 132 -4.20 16.87 14.19
CA ASP A 132 -4.03 18.26 14.68
C ASP A 132 -3.29 19.17 13.68
N GLY A 133 -2.91 18.66 12.50
CA GLY A 133 -2.16 19.38 11.48
C GLY A 133 -0.64 19.35 11.66
N THR A 134 -0.14 18.72 12.72
CA THR A 134 1.31 18.57 12.94
C THR A 134 1.90 17.64 11.87
N VAL A 135 2.96 18.12 11.20
CA VAL A 135 3.75 17.33 10.26
C VAL A 135 5.03 16.89 10.93
N LEU A 136 5.25 15.58 10.97
CA LEU A 136 6.44 14.97 11.51
C LEU A 136 7.27 14.34 10.39
N GLU A 137 8.58 14.25 10.59
CA GLU A 137 9.37 13.30 9.84
C GLU A 137 8.92 11.87 10.21
N ASP A 138 9.04 10.95 9.25
CA ASP A 138 8.66 9.56 9.49
C ASP A 138 9.46 8.96 10.65
N LEU A 139 8.78 8.81 11.79
CA LEU A 139 9.30 8.17 13.00
C LEU A 139 8.60 6.85 13.31
N ILE A 140 7.53 6.52 12.56
CA ILE A 140 6.69 5.34 12.79
C ILE A 140 7.40 4.11 12.28
N THR A 141 7.98 4.22 11.07
CA THR A 141 8.68 3.13 10.41
C THR A 141 10.15 3.49 10.24
N LYS A 142 10.98 2.97 11.14
CA LYS A 142 12.41 3.12 10.99
C LYS A 142 12.93 2.09 9.99
N VAL A 143 13.28 2.55 8.78
CA VAL A 143 13.89 1.68 7.78
C VAL A 143 15.23 1.17 8.30
N PRO A 144 15.41 -0.17 8.42
CA PRO A 144 16.67 -0.73 8.91
C PRO A 144 17.81 -0.51 7.90
N GLU A 145 19.06 -0.56 8.37
CA GLU A 145 20.24 -0.43 7.50
C GLU A 145 20.24 -1.50 6.41
N ASN A 146 19.99 -2.76 6.79
CA ASN A 146 19.73 -3.85 5.85
C ASN A 146 18.21 -3.94 5.62
N HIS A 147 17.75 -3.67 4.40
CA HIS A 147 16.32 -3.60 4.07
C HIS A 147 16.00 -4.09 2.66
N GLU A 148 16.99 -4.58 1.93
CA GLU A 148 16.81 -4.84 0.51
C GLU A 148 16.24 -6.22 0.19
N THR A 149 16.30 -7.18 1.14
CA THR A 149 15.93 -8.56 0.88
C THR A 149 14.63 -8.99 1.56
N ILE A 150 14.06 -10.08 1.09
CA ILE A 150 12.88 -10.68 1.72
C ILE A 150 13.16 -11.11 3.17
N GLU A 151 14.39 -11.57 3.46
CA GLU A 151 14.83 -11.95 4.81
C GLU A 151 14.87 -10.74 5.73
N ASP A 152 15.37 -9.59 5.24
CA ASP A 152 15.37 -8.34 5.99
C ASP A 152 13.93 -7.94 6.32
N MET A 153 13.05 -7.93 5.32
CA MET A 153 11.64 -7.58 5.48
C MET A 153 10.93 -8.54 6.45
N ALA A 154 11.17 -9.84 6.35
CA ALA A 154 10.62 -10.82 7.28
C ALA A 154 11.12 -10.59 8.71
N SER A 155 12.40 -10.26 8.87
CA SER A 155 13.06 -10.12 10.18
C SER A 155 12.67 -8.84 10.91
N PHE A 156 12.54 -7.70 10.18
CA PHE A 156 12.24 -6.40 10.78
C PHE A 156 10.74 -6.10 10.88
N GLY A 157 9.93 -6.66 9.99
CA GLY A 157 8.49 -6.36 9.88
C GLY A 157 8.20 -5.33 8.79
N ASN A 158 6.97 -4.84 8.76
CA ASN A 158 6.57 -3.80 7.80
C ASN A 158 7.18 -2.44 8.21
N TYR A 159 8.07 -1.94 7.39
CA TYR A 159 8.69 -0.61 7.50
C TYR A 159 8.38 0.28 6.29
N ILE A 160 7.36 -0.07 5.52
CA ILE A 160 7.00 0.60 4.27
C ILE A 160 5.60 1.20 4.39
N HIS A 161 5.47 2.50 4.18
CA HIS A 161 4.17 3.14 4.05
C HIS A 161 3.61 2.96 2.64
N THR A 162 2.34 2.60 2.54
CA THR A 162 1.64 2.33 1.28
C THR A 162 1.83 3.43 0.22
N PRO A 163 1.65 4.74 0.52
CA PRO A 163 1.75 5.79 -0.49
C PRO A 163 3.17 6.00 -1.04
N SER A 164 4.17 5.36 -0.42
CA SER A 164 5.56 5.48 -0.88
C SER A 164 5.93 4.50 -2.00
N VAL A 165 5.12 3.49 -2.26
CA VAL A 165 5.47 2.31 -3.05
C VAL A 165 5.21 2.48 -4.53
N VAL A 166 6.20 2.07 -5.34
CA VAL A 166 6.04 1.67 -6.76
C VAL A 166 6.65 0.28 -6.91
N TYR A 167 5.95 -0.62 -7.58
CA TYR A 167 6.42 -1.99 -7.80
C TYR A 167 6.19 -2.50 -9.22
N ARG A 168 6.93 -3.53 -9.62
CA ARG A 168 6.71 -4.24 -10.89
C ARG A 168 5.42 -5.04 -10.82
N ASN A 169 4.55 -4.87 -11.78
CA ASN A 169 3.29 -5.62 -11.88
C ASN A 169 3.54 -7.05 -12.37
N ILE A 170 4.01 -7.91 -11.49
CA ILE A 170 4.40 -9.31 -11.76
C ILE A 170 3.53 -10.32 -11.04
N ILE A 171 2.59 -9.87 -10.20
CA ILE A 171 1.67 -10.74 -9.47
C ILE A 171 0.40 -10.90 -10.31
N ASN A 172 0.22 -12.05 -10.91
CA ASN A 172 -0.95 -12.35 -11.76
C ASN A 172 -2.17 -12.81 -10.94
N GLU A 173 -1.93 -13.50 -9.82
CA GLU A 173 -2.99 -14.07 -8.99
C GLU A 173 -2.67 -13.85 -7.51
N PHE A 174 -3.71 -13.53 -6.74
CA PHE A 174 -3.62 -13.43 -5.29
C PHE A 174 -3.99 -14.78 -4.67
N PRO A 175 -3.15 -15.33 -3.79
CA PRO A 175 -3.42 -16.63 -3.16
C PRO A 175 -4.60 -16.52 -2.17
N PRO A 176 -5.27 -17.65 -1.86
CA PRO A 176 -6.36 -17.65 -0.87
C PRO A 176 -5.96 -17.05 0.49
N GLU A 177 -4.72 -17.24 0.92
CA GLU A 177 -4.16 -16.69 2.16
C GLU A 177 -4.17 -15.16 2.17
N PHE A 178 -4.00 -14.51 1.02
CA PHE A 178 -4.09 -13.06 0.89
C PHE A 178 -5.50 -12.55 1.23
N ASN A 179 -6.54 -13.26 0.76
CA ASN A 179 -7.93 -12.92 1.06
C ASN A 179 -8.28 -13.04 2.55
N LEU A 180 -7.54 -13.87 3.27
CA LEU A 180 -7.71 -14.07 4.70
C LEU A 180 -6.90 -13.09 5.54
N SER A 181 -5.92 -12.41 4.97
CA SER A 181 -5.09 -11.41 5.66
C SER A 181 -5.81 -10.07 5.79
N HIS A 182 -5.64 -9.40 6.93
CA HIS A 182 -6.09 -8.01 7.11
C HIS A 182 -4.96 -6.99 6.86
N ILE A 183 -3.72 -7.47 6.63
CA ILE A 183 -2.55 -6.62 6.35
C ILE A 183 -2.13 -6.89 4.90
N CYS A 184 -2.81 -6.23 3.97
CA CYS A 184 -2.68 -6.48 2.54
C CYS A 184 -1.37 -5.96 1.96
N ASP A 185 -0.94 -4.77 2.38
CA ASP A 185 0.26 -4.11 1.93
C ASP A 185 1.51 -4.96 2.20
N TYR A 186 1.72 -5.34 3.46
CA TYR A 186 2.88 -6.14 3.85
C TYR A 186 2.86 -7.54 3.21
N PHE A 187 1.67 -8.13 3.05
CA PHE A 187 1.55 -9.42 2.35
C PHE A 187 1.99 -9.28 0.88
N LEU A 188 1.52 -8.24 0.19
CA LEU A 188 1.92 -7.95 -1.18
C LEU A 188 3.43 -7.72 -1.30
N TYR A 189 4.02 -6.97 -0.36
CA TYR A 189 5.47 -6.73 -0.38
C TYR A 189 6.27 -8.03 -0.20
N MET A 190 5.81 -8.92 0.68
CA MET A 190 6.42 -10.24 0.86
C MET A 190 6.24 -11.14 -0.38
N MET A 191 5.10 -11.05 -1.10
CA MET A 191 4.92 -11.74 -2.37
C MET A 191 5.92 -11.25 -3.43
N LEU A 192 6.06 -9.94 -3.57
CA LEU A 192 6.96 -9.31 -4.54
C LEU A 192 8.44 -9.57 -4.23
N ALA A 193 8.83 -9.48 -2.96
CA ALA A 193 10.22 -9.64 -2.53
C ALA A 193 10.79 -11.06 -2.78
N GLN A 194 9.95 -12.05 -3.10
CA GLN A 194 10.43 -13.36 -3.59
C GLN A 194 11.07 -13.27 -4.98
N TYR A 195 10.79 -12.23 -5.76
CA TYR A 195 11.24 -12.06 -7.13
C TYR A 195 12.40 -11.07 -7.29
N GLY A 196 12.77 -10.34 -6.25
CA GLY A 196 13.85 -9.37 -6.33
C GLY A 196 13.98 -8.50 -5.08
N LYS A 197 14.87 -7.53 -5.18
CA LYS A 197 15.22 -6.61 -4.09
C LYS A 197 14.25 -5.47 -3.94
N VAL A 198 14.36 -4.80 -2.79
CA VAL A 198 13.57 -3.61 -2.41
C VAL A 198 14.49 -2.40 -2.27
N LYS A 199 14.12 -1.26 -2.89
CA LYS A 199 14.89 -0.01 -2.86
C LYS A 199 14.23 1.02 -1.98
N TYR A 200 14.97 1.53 -1.00
CA TYR A 200 14.59 2.71 -0.23
C TYR A 200 15.20 4.00 -0.80
N ASN A 201 14.37 5.04 -0.94
CA ASN A 201 14.77 6.40 -1.27
C ASN A 201 14.58 7.30 -0.04
N GLN A 202 15.62 8.05 0.33
CA GLN A 202 15.59 8.91 1.51
C GLN A 202 14.82 10.22 1.30
N GLU A 203 14.47 10.56 0.06
CA GLU A 203 13.69 11.75 -0.28
C GLU A 203 12.22 11.52 0.11
N ALA A 204 11.63 12.46 0.85
CA ALA A 204 10.20 12.41 1.18
C ALA A 204 9.39 12.92 -0.02
N MET A 205 8.59 12.04 -0.63
CA MET A 205 7.81 12.36 -1.83
C MET A 205 6.30 12.21 -1.62
N GLY A 206 5.85 12.01 -0.39
CA GLY A 206 4.44 11.87 -0.04
C GLY A 206 4.19 12.05 1.45
N VAL A 207 2.91 12.10 1.78
CA VAL A 207 2.41 12.25 3.15
C VAL A 207 1.53 11.05 3.48
N TYR A 208 1.81 10.45 4.63
CA TYR A 208 0.98 9.47 5.31
C TYR A 208 0.17 10.16 6.39
N ARG A 209 -1.15 10.01 6.39
CA ARG A 209 -2.00 10.53 7.46
C ARG A 209 -2.16 9.50 8.57
N SER A 210 -1.62 9.81 9.75
CA SER A 210 -1.81 8.98 10.92
C SER A 210 -3.21 9.18 11.53
N ASP A 211 -3.68 8.15 12.23
CA ASP A 211 -4.90 8.18 13.05
C ASP A 211 -6.21 8.44 12.29
N VAL A 212 -6.22 8.31 10.97
CA VAL A 212 -7.43 8.47 10.12
C VAL A 212 -7.87 7.16 9.44
N GLY A 213 -6.94 6.23 9.23
CA GLY A 213 -7.16 4.95 8.57
C GLY A 213 -7.97 3.93 9.37
N VAL A 214 -8.20 2.77 8.78
CA VAL A 214 -8.98 1.68 9.40
C VAL A 214 -8.31 1.14 10.66
N ILE A 215 -6.99 0.95 10.64
CA ILE A 215 -6.25 0.37 11.78
C ILE A 215 -6.34 1.25 13.03
N SER A 216 -6.32 2.56 12.88
CA SER A 216 -6.40 3.49 14.02
C SER A 216 -7.75 3.47 14.75
N LYS A 217 -8.78 2.92 14.11
CA LYS A 217 -10.13 2.76 14.67
C LYS A 217 -10.36 1.37 15.28
N MET A 218 -9.41 0.45 15.13
CA MET A 218 -9.51 -0.90 15.68
C MET A 218 -9.20 -0.91 17.18
N SER A 219 -9.83 -1.82 17.90
CA SER A 219 -9.46 -2.09 19.30
C SER A 219 -8.04 -2.66 19.37
N TYR A 220 -7.39 -2.52 20.53
CA TYR A 220 -6.06 -3.11 20.77
C TYR A 220 -6.03 -4.62 20.48
N ILE A 221 -7.08 -5.34 20.87
CA ILE A 221 -7.22 -6.77 20.61
C ILE A 221 -7.35 -7.06 19.12
N ASP A 222 -8.16 -6.29 18.39
CA ASP A 222 -8.36 -6.50 16.95
C ASP A 222 -7.08 -6.24 16.14
N VAL A 223 -6.25 -5.27 16.55
CA VAL A 223 -4.95 -5.03 15.93
C VAL A 223 -4.06 -6.26 16.07
N HIS A 224 -3.89 -6.81 17.29
CA HIS A 224 -3.07 -7.99 17.51
C HIS A 224 -3.66 -9.27 16.91
N TYR A 225 -4.98 -9.40 16.89
CA TYR A 225 -5.66 -10.47 16.17
C TYR A 225 -5.33 -10.42 14.66
N SER A 226 -5.34 -9.22 14.07
CA SER A 226 -4.98 -9.02 12.67
C SER A 226 -3.50 -9.37 12.40
N GLU A 227 -2.59 -9.06 13.35
CA GLU A 227 -1.19 -9.48 13.27
C GLU A 227 -1.04 -11.00 13.28
N VAL A 228 -1.67 -11.70 14.24
CA VAL A 228 -1.62 -13.17 14.34
C VAL A 228 -2.16 -13.82 13.07
N ARG A 229 -3.28 -13.30 12.57
CA ARG A 229 -3.90 -13.78 11.33
C ARG A 229 -2.96 -13.58 10.14
N PHE A 230 -2.37 -12.41 9.99
CA PHE A 230 -1.37 -12.14 8.96
C PHE A 230 -0.19 -13.11 9.06
N TYR A 231 0.41 -13.30 10.25
CA TYR A 231 1.55 -14.21 10.43
C TYR A 231 1.19 -15.66 10.06
N SER A 232 -0.03 -16.09 10.36
CA SER A 232 -0.50 -17.42 9.97
C SER A 232 -0.65 -17.55 8.45
N CYS A 233 -1.26 -16.57 7.80
CA CYS A 233 -1.48 -16.56 6.37
C CYS A 233 -0.16 -16.50 5.59
N ILE A 234 0.74 -15.61 5.95
CA ILE A 234 2.02 -15.47 5.26
C ILE A 234 2.94 -16.69 5.47
N ALA A 235 2.93 -17.29 6.68
CA ALA A 235 3.66 -18.52 6.95
C ALA A 235 3.11 -19.71 6.15
N SER A 236 1.79 -19.77 5.89
CA SER A 236 1.19 -20.76 5.01
C SER A 236 1.63 -20.57 3.55
N TYR A 237 1.63 -19.34 3.08
CA TYR A 237 1.94 -18.99 1.70
C TYR A 237 3.41 -19.16 1.31
N LEU A 238 4.35 -18.71 2.15
CA LEU A 238 5.77 -18.73 1.80
C LEU A 238 6.30 -20.17 1.63
N PRO A 239 7.10 -20.47 0.60
CA PRO A 239 7.68 -21.79 0.41
C PRO A 239 8.90 -22.04 1.34
N ASP A 240 9.68 -21.01 1.66
CA ASP A 240 10.91 -21.11 2.42
C ASP A 240 10.66 -21.37 3.91
N VAL A 241 11.26 -22.44 4.45
CA VAL A 241 11.06 -22.89 5.84
C VAL A 241 11.63 -21.90 6.86
N LYS A 242 12.72 -21.19 6.54
CA LYS A 242 13.33 -20.20 7.44
C LYS A 242 12.45 -18.98 7.57
N LEU A 243 11.92 -18.50 6.43
CA LEU A 243 10.97 -17.39 6.43
C LEU A 243 9.67 -17.75 7.18
N LYS A 244 9.12 -18.95 6.94
CA LYS A 244 7.98 -19.46 7.70
C LYS A 244 8.21 -19.41 9.19
N LYS A 245 9.38 -19.88 9.63
CA LYS A 245 9.73 -19.91 11.05
C LYS A 245 9.72 -18.52 11.68
N ILE A 246 10.24 -17.49 10.99
CA ILE A 246 10.22 -16.10 11.48
C ILE A 246 8.78 -15.66 11.79
N PHE A 247 7.83 -15.90 10.89
CA PHE A 247 6.45 -15.50 11.09
C PHE A 247 5.71 -16.34 12.12
N ILE A 248 6.01 -17.65 12.23
CA ILE A 248 5.49 -18.52 13.29
C ILE A 248 5.96 -18.02 14.67
N ASP A 249 7.26 -17.70 14.80
CA ASP A 249 7.84 -17.22 16.06
C ASP A 249 7.25 -15.87 16.50
N ARG A 250 6.76 -15.04 15.57
CA ARG A 250 6.09 -13.75 15.84
C ARG A 250 4.66 -13.88 16.35
N GLN A 251 4.00 -15.02 16.13
CA GLN A 251 2.62 -15.21 16.61
C GLN A 251 2.54 -15.22 18.14
N LEU A 252 3.48 -15.86 18.82
CA LEU A 252 3.44 -15.98 20.28
C LEU A 252 3.53 -14.63 21.01
N PRO A 253 4.43 -13.69 20.65
CA PRO A 253 4.40 -12.35 21.21
C PRO A 253 3.11 -11.58 20.98
N ALA A 254 2.50 -11.70 19.80
CA ALA A 254 1.21 -11.04 19.49
C ALA A 254 0.06 -11.64 20.32
N LEU A 255 0.01 -12.96 20.46
CA LEU A 255 -0.97 -13.66 21.32
C LEU A 255 -0.83 -13.23 22.78
N LYS A 256 0.39 -13.15 23.31
CA LYS A 256 0.64 -12.69 24.70
C LYS A 256 0.15 -11.27 24.96
N LYS A 257 0.24 -10.38 23.98
CA LYS A 257 -0.31 -9.02 24.11
C LYS A 257 -1.83 -9.02 24.22
N MET A 258 -2.50 -9.97 23.59
CA MET A 258 -3.97 -10.11 23.69
C MET A 258 -4.38 -10.61 25.10
N ASP A 259 -3.62 -11.52 25.72
CA ASP A 259 -3.89 -12.02 27.07
C ASP A 259 -3.74 -10.94 28.14
N CYS A 260 -2.71 -10.06 28.03
CA CYS A 260 -2.49 -8.98 28.99
C CYS A 260 -3.58 -7.89 28.99
N SER A 261 -4.43 -7.83 27.95
CA SER A 261 -5.55 -6.88 27.88
C SER A 261 -6.77 -7.31 28.72
N SER A 262 -6.81 -8.54 29.21
CA SER A 262 -7.87 -9.03 30.11
C SER A 262 -7.74 -8.50 31.55
N ASP A 263 -6.61 -7.88 31.91
CA ASP A 263 -6.37 -7.33 33.24
C ASP A 263 -6.71 -5.81 33.36
N ILE A 264 -7.30 -5.22 32.29
CA ILE A 264 -7.69 -3.80 32.23
C ILE A 264 -9.23 -3.70 32.04
N ILE A 265 -9.98 -4.35 32.95
CA ILE A 265 -11.42 -4.13 33.13
C ILE A 265 -11.68 -3.73 34.58
#